data_393620c7b52eea7da8a286c4ce517aa6
#
_entry.id   393620c7b52eea7da8a286c4ce517aa6
#
_cell.length_a   1.000
_cell.length_b   1.000
_cell.length_c   1.000
_cell.angle_alpha   90.00
_cell.angle_beta   90.00
_cell.angle_gamma   90.00
#
_symmetry.space_group_name_H-M   'P 1'
#
loop_
_entity.id
_entity.type
_entity.pdbx_description
1 polymer ?
#
loop_
_entity_poly.entity_id
_entity_poly.type
_entity_poly.pdbx_seq_one_letter_code
_entity_poly.pdbx_strand_id
1 'polypeptide(L)'
;MKILLTLVCCLLLSGCDLSYYWQATRGHLDLLQRKREIQSLLLDNATDPELRKKFQLLSDVRQFASTELNLPSGNGYKSYVELPNSYVSVLVSAAPPFSLNPKQWCYLIIGCQSYRGYFDIADAEQLANELRENGFDVSLSYASAYSTLGYLNKSWLPDYFSDPVLSTFLERSDRVLIATLIHEMAHQVVYIAGDTSFNESYATFVEQEGTLQFLSLIHI
;
A
#
# COMPACT_ATOMS: atom_id res chain seq x y z
N MET A 1 -40.60 3.37 8.95
CA MET A 1 -40.55 1.98 8.50
C MET A 1 -40.28 1.87 6.98
N LYS A 2 -41.00 2.58 6.10
CA LYS A 2 -40.76 2.54 4.63
C LYS A 2 -39.36 3.03 4.22
N ILE A 3 -38.87 4.13 4.79
CA ILE A 3 -37.53 4.70 4.48
C ILE A 3 -36.40 3.73 4.91
N LEU A 4 -36.54 3.09 6.06
CA LEU A 4 -35.57 2.10 6.52
C LEU A 4 -35.54 0.85 5.62
N LEU A 5 -36.71 0.42 5.14
CA LEU A 5 -36.83 -0.70 4.21
C LEU A 5 -36.23 -0.35 2.83
N THR A 6 -36.40 0.89 2.36
CA THR A 6 -35.80 1.37 1.09
C THR A 6 -34.27 1.47 1.20
N LEU A 7 -33.74 1.93 2.34
CA LEU A 7 -32.30 1.97 2.61
C LEU A 7 -31.69 0.55 2.65
N VAL A 8 -32.36 -0.40 3.31
CA VAL A 8 -31.93 -1.79 3.35
C VAL A 8 -32.00 -2.44 1.97
N CYS A 9 -33.03 -2.14 1.15
CA CYS A 9 -33.13 -2.63 -0.21
C CYS A 9 -32.05 -2.05 -1.14
N CYS A 10 -31.71 -0.77 -1.00
CA CYS A 10 -30.60 -0.14 -1.74
C CYS A 10 -29.24 -0.74 -1.36
N LEU A 11 -29.04 -1.09 -0.09
CA LEU A 11 -27.82 -1.77 0.40
C LEU A 11 -27.71 -3.23 -0.12
N LEU A 12 -28.83 -3.90 -0.35
CA LEU A 12 -28.86 -5.26 -0.89
C LEU A 12 -28.65 -5.31 -2.41
N LEU A 13 -28.92 -4.22 -3.13
CA LEU A 13 -28.70 -4.12 -4.58
C LEU A 13 -27.23 -3.81 -4.94
N SER A 14 -26.42 -3.36 -3.99
CA SER A 14 -24.97 -3.16 -4.15
C SER A 14 -24.12 -4.37 -3.72
N GLY A 15 -24.72 -5.56 -3.66
CA GLY A 15 -24.14 -6.78 -3.08
C GLY A 15 -22.80 -7.24 -3.68
N CYS A 16 -22.44 -6.82 -4.90
CA CYS A 16 -21.18 -7.21 -5.53
C CYS A 16 -19.93 -6.54 -4.91
N ASP A 17 -20.07 -5.38 -4.27
CA ASP A 17 -18.92 -4.70 -3.66
C ASP A 17 -18.78 -4.93 -2.15
N LEU A 18 -19.79 -5.42 -1.47
CA LEU A 18 -19.75 -5.62 -0.02
C LEU A 18 -18.74 -6.71 0.38
N SER A 19 -18.66 -7.79 -0.38
CA SER A 19 -17.67 -8.86 -0.15
C SER A 19 -16.24 -8.35 -0.34
N TYR A 20 -16.03 -7.50 -1.33
CA TYR A 20 -14.74 -6.86 -1.55
C TYR A 20 -14.33 -5.98 -0.36
N TYR A 21 -15.20 -5.08 0.09
CA TYR A 21 -14.88 -4.24 1.25
C TYR A 21 -14.68 -5.04 2.53
N TRP A 22 -15.40 -6.15 2.69
CA TRP A 22 -15.20 -7.05 3.81
C TRP A 22 -13.81 -7.68 3.81
N GLN A 23 -13.38 -8.30 2.69
CA GLN A 23 -12.04 -8.88 2.58
C GLN A 23 -10.95 -7.81 2.74
N ALA A 24 -11.11 -6.64 2.15
CA ALA A 24 -10.15 -5.54 2.26
C ALA A 24 -10.00 -5.07 3.72
N THR A 25 -11.13 -4.87 4.42
CA THR A 25 -11.13 -4.47 5.83
C THR A 25 -10.52 -5.55 6.72
N ARG A 26 -10.90 -6.83 6.53
CA ARG A 26 -10.36 -7.94 7.30
C ARG A 26 -8.86 -8.10 7.09
N GLY A 27 -8.38 -8.04 5.84
CA GLY A 27 -6.96 -8.14 5.52
C GLY A 27 -6.15 -6.98 6.10
N HIS A 28 -6.68 -5.76 6.03
CA HIS A 28 -6.05 -4.61 6.67
C HIS A 28 -5.97 -4.75 8.20
N LEU A 29 -7.05 -5.17 8.85
CA LEU A 29 -7.07 -5.39 10.30
C LEU A 29 -6.09 -6.49 10.72
N ASP A 30 -5.94 -7.57 9.94
CA ASP A 30 -4.95 -8.61 10.19
C ASP A 30 -3.51 -8.04 10.14
N LEU A 31 -3.19 -7.20 9.16
CA LEU A 31 -1.91 -6.50 9.13
C LEU A 31 -1.70 -5.63 10.38
N LEU A 32 -2.71 -4.87 10.78
CA LEU A 32 -2.62 -4.01 11.97
C LEU A 32 -2.36 -4.81 13.26
N GLN A 33 -2.98 -5.98 13.40
CA GLN A 33 -2.79 -6.84 14.59
C GLN A 33 -1.39 -7.44 14.69
N ARG A 34 -0.68 -7.60 13.57
CA ARG A 34 0.69 -8.14 13.51
C ARG A 34 1.77 -7.09 13.67
N LYS A 35 1.42 -5.82 13.79
CA LYS A 35 2.37 -4.72 13.88
C LYS A 35 3.24 -4.82 15.14
N ARG A 36 4.54 -4.59 14.95
CA ARG A 36 5.54 -4.42 16.00
C ARG A 36 6.26 -3.09 15.79
N GLU A 37 6.40 -2.30 16.83
CA GLU A 37 7.10 -1.02 16.75
C GLU A 37 8.58 -1.20 16.43
N ILE A 38 9.09 -0.52 15.38
CA ILE A 38 10.49 -0.61 14.94
C ILE A 38 11.43 -0.17 16.08
N GLN A 39 11.05 0.86 16.82
CA GLN A 39 11.87 1.32 17.96
C GLN A 39 12.04 0.23 19.04
N SER A 40 10.98 -0.53 19.32
CA SER A 40 11.06 -1.66 20.26
C SER A 40 11.93 -2.78 19.71
N LEU A 41 11.86 -3.06 18.39
CA LEU A 41 12.70 -4.06 17.73
C LEU A 41 14.18 -3.66 17.70
N LEU A 42 14.49 -2.39 17.56
CA LEU A 42 15.86 -1.88 17.63
C LEU A 42 16.49 -2.07 19.02
N LEU A 43 15.69 -2.00 20.08
CA LEU A 43 16.13 -2.17 21.48
C LEU A 43 16.14 -3.64 21.93
N ASP A 44 15.47 -4.53 21.20
CA ASP A 44 15.38 -5.95 21.52
C ASP A 44 16.64 -6.69 21.08
N ASN A 45 17.39 -7.23 22.05
CA ASN A 45 18.62 -8.00 21.77
C ASN A 45 18.38 -9.29 20.97
N ALA A 46 17.14 -9.80 20.94
CA ALA A 46 16.76 -10.97 20.15
C ALA A 46 16.51 -10.64 18.67
N THR A 47 16.45 -9.35 18.29
CA THR A 47 16.29 -8.95 16.89
C THR A 47 17.55 -9.30 16.09
N ASP A 48 17.36 -9.98 14.97
CA ASP A 48 18.44 -10.34 14.04
C ASP A 48 19.30 -9.11 13.68
N PRO A 49 20.64 -9.22 13.68
CA PRO A 49 21.52 -8.08 13.41
C PRO A 49 21.34 -7.45 12.02
N GLU A 50 21.06 -8.23 10.98
CA GLU A 50 20.84 -7.69 9.63
C GLU A 50 19.49 -6.97 9.55
N LEU A 51 18.46 -7.54 10.17
CA LEU A 51 17.15 -6.90 10.28
C LEU A 51 17.22 -5.58 11.06
N ARG A 52 18.04 -5.56 12.14
CA ARG A 52 18.28 -4.33 12.91
C ARG A 52 18.95 -3.23 12.08
N LYS A 53 19.91 -3.58 11.20
CA LYS A 53 20.52 -2.61 10.26
C LYS A 53 19.48 -2.03 9.31
N LYS A 54 18.58 -2.87 8.80
CA LYS A 54 17.48 -2.42 7.93
C LYS A 54 16.54 -1.47 8.67
N PHE A 55 16.19 -1.74 9.91
CA PHE A 55 15.37 -0.85 10.74
C PHE A 55 16.05 0.48 11.03
N GLN A 56 17.36 0.48 11.25
CA GLN A 56 18.13 1.72 11.43
C GLN A 56 18.09 2.53 10.13
N LEU A 57 18.38 1.91 8.99
CA LEU A 57 18.32 2.55 7.68
C LEU A 57 16.95 3.17 7.40
N LEU A 58 15.85 2.45 7.68
CA LEU A 58 14.50 2.99 7.56
C LEU A 58 14.27 4.24 8.40
N SER A 59 14.78 4.23 9.64
CA SER A 59 14.66 5.37 10.56
C SER A 59 15.41 6.58 10.02
N ASP A 60 16.63 6.36 9.51
CA ASP A 60 17.50 7.41 8.95
C ASP A 60 16.85 8.01 7.66
N VAL A 61 16.33 7.15 6.77
CA VAL A 61 15.62 7.60 5.55
C VAL A 61 14.36 8.40 5.90
N ARG A 62 13.56 7.94 6.87
CA ARG A 62 12.38 8.69 7.31
C ARG A 62 12.75 10.06 7.88
N GLN A 63 13.80 10.13 8.67
CA GLN A 63 14.29 11.40 9.21
C GLN A 63 14.73 12.32 8.07
N PHE A 64 15.58 11.83 7.16
CA PHE A 64 16.03 12.58 5.98
C PHE A 64 14.85 13.06 5.12
N ALA A 65 13.92 12.18 4.80
CA ALA A 65 12.75 12.54 3.99
C ALA A 65 11.94 13.68 4.64
N SER A 66 11.86 13.70 5.96
CA SER A 66 11.15 14.75 6.68
C SER A 66 11.94 16.06 6.77
N THR A 67 13.26 16.01 7.04
CA THR A 67 14.08 17.21 7.29
C THR A 67 14.57 17.85 6.00
N GLU A 68 14.98 17.06 5.02
CA GLU A 68 15.60 17.55 3.79
C GLU A 68 14.62 17.65 2.60
N LEU A 69 13.68 16.69 2.50
CA LEU A 69 12.71 16.68 1.41
C LEU A 69 11.36 17.29 1.80
N ASN A 70 11.17 17.72 3.04
CA ASN A 70 9.91 18.22 3.60
C ASN A 70 8.71 17.26 3.37
N LEU A 71 8.97 15.96 3.30
CA LEU A 71 7.91 14.97 3.21
C LEU A 71 7.22 14.79 4.57
N PRO A 72 5.91 14.48 4.62
CA PRO A 72 5.20 14.29 5.88
C PRO A 72 5.81 13.17 6.71
N SER A 73 6.25 13.48 7.91
CA SER A 73 6.82 12.47 8.84
C SER A 73 5.76 11.59 9.50
N GLY A 74 4.50 11.99 9.52
CA GLY A 74 3.33 11.27 10.01
C GLY A 74 3.58 10.10 10.97
N ASN A 75 2.59 9.23 11.08
CA ASN A 75 2.71 8.00 11.87
C ASN A 75 3.08 6.77 11.02
N GLY A 76 3.12 6.91 9.68
CA GLY A 76 3.45 5.82 8.76
C GLY A 76 4.88 5.30 8.90
N TYR A 77 5.04 4.02 8.61
CA TYR A 77 6.35 3.33 8.50
C TYR A 77 7.19 3.34 9.79
N LYS A 78 6.55 3.48 10.97
CA LYS A 78 7.18 3.34 12.29
C LYS A 78 7.09 1.91 12.84
N SER A 79 6.27 1.09 12.25
CA SER A 79 6.04 -0.28 12.66
C SER A 79 6.34 -1.26 11.54
N TYR A 80 6.59 -2.51 11.91
CA TYR A 80 6.97 -3.62 11.04
C TYR A 80 5.94 -4.74 11.15
N VAL A 81 5.68 -5.40 10.01
CA VAL A 81 4.89 -6.63 9.94
C VAL A 81 5.67 -7.70 9.20
N GLU A 82 5.87 -8.84 9.85
CA GLU A 82 6.34 -10.06 9.21
C GLU A 82 5.19 -10.70 8.43
N LEU A 83 5.36 -10.86 7.12
CA LEU A 83 4.37 -11.52 6.26
C LEU A 83 4.66 -13.02 6.15
N PRO A 84 3.63 -13.86 6.06
CA PRO A 84 3.80 -15.30 5.82
C PRO A 84 4.17 -15.61 4.36
N ASN A 85 3.95 -14.67 3.43
CA ASN A 85 4.19 -14.81 2.01
C ASN A 85 5.13 -13.72 1.49
N SER A 86 5.71 -13.93 0.31
CA SER A 86 6.53 -12.93 -0.39
C SER A 86 5.72 -11.77 -1.02
N TYR A 87 4.46 -11.64 -0.68
CA TYR A 87 3.57 -10.58 -1.13
C TYR A 87 2.54 -10.25 -0.04
N VAL A 88 1.99 -9.05 -0.08
CA VAL A 88 0.94 -8.59 0.83
C VAL A 88 -0.46 -8.73 0.23
N SER A 89 -0.57 -8.55 -1.09
CA SER A 89 -1.83 -8.68 -1.80
C SER A 89 -1.63 -9.12 -3.25
N VAL A 90 -2.70 -9.64 -3.85
CA VAL A 90 -2.77 -10.00 -5.26
C VAL A 90 -3.59 -8.95 -5.98
N LEU A 91 -3.02 -8.36 -7.02
CA LEU A 91 -3.66 -7.34 -7.84
C LEU A 91 -4.25 -7.99 -9.09
N VAL A 92 -5.53 -7.78 -9.32
CA VAL A 92 -6.26 -8.19 -10.53
C VAL A 92 -6.38 -7.01 -11.46
N SER A 93 -5.78 -7.09 -12.63
CA SER A 93 -5.93 -6.12 -13.73
C SER A 93 -6.61 -6.79 -14.91
N ALA A 94 -7.45 -6.07 -15.64
CA ALA A 94 -8.14 -6.59 -16.80
C ALA A 94 -8.28 -5.53 -17.89
N ALA A 95 -8.27 -5.95 -19.16
CA ALA A 95 -8.57 -5.09 -20.29
C ALA A 95 -9.41 -5.85 -21.33
N PRO A 96 -10.20 -5.16 -22.17
CA PRO A 96 -10.80 -5.81 -23.33
C PRO A 96 -9.71 -6.36 -24.26
N PRO A 97 -9.96 -7.46 -24.99
CA PRO A 97 -8.98 -8.02 -25.93
C PRO A 97 -8.49 -6.97 -26.93
N PHE A 98 -7.21 -6.97 -27.20
CA PHE A 98 -6.52 -6.03 -28.09
C PHE A 98 -6.64 -4.54 -27.66
N SER A 99 -6.92 -4.26 -26.39
CA SER A 99 -7.03 -2.92 -25.83
C SER A 99 -5.95 -2.68 -24.75
N LEU A 100 -5.35 -1.48 -24.77
CA LEU A 100 -4.49 -1.00 -23.70
C LEU A 100 -5.25 -0.21 -22.63
N ASN A 101 -6.57 -0.03 -22.80
CA ASN A 101 -7.40 0.67 -21.82
C ASN A 101 -7.86 -0.31 -20.73
N PRO A 102 -7.31 -0.23 -19.52
CA PRO A 102 -7.67 -1.14 -18.45
C PRO A 102 -9.09 -0.87 -17.94
N LYS A 103 -9.74 -1.95 -17.49
CA LYS A 103 -10.95 -1.85 -16.69
C LYS A 103 -10.71 -0.98 -15.47
N GLN A 104 -11.65 -0.11 -15.15
CA GLN A 104 -11.57 0.74 -13.97
C GLN A 104 -12.51 0.24 -12.87
N TRP A 105 -12.01 0.27 -11.63
CA TRP A 105 -12.79 0.06 -10.42
C TRP A 105 -12.81 1.37 -9.63
N CYS A 106 -14.01 1.93 -9.44
CA CYS A 106 -14.16 3.26 -8.85
C CYS A 106 -14.63 3.16 -7.40
N TYR A 107 -13.94 3.86 -6.51
CA TYR A 107 -14.15 3.90 -5.08
C TYR A 107 -14.47 5.33 -4.63
N LEU A 108 -15.26 5.49 -3.57
CA LEU A 108 -15.73 6.80 -3.12
C LEU A 108 -14.59 7.75 -2.66
N ILE A 109 -13.50 7.21 -2.13
CA ILE A 109 -12.42 8.02 -1.53
C ILE A 109 -11.23 8.13 -2.47
N ILE A 110 -10.74 7.00 -3.00
CA ILE A 110 -9.50 6.96 -3.79
C ILE A 110 -9.72 7.15 -5.30
N GLY A 111 -10.99 7.31 -5.74
CA GLY A 111 -11.31 7.43 -7.15
C GLY A 111 -11.23 6.10 -7.89
N CYS A 112 -11.00 6.15 -9.22
CA CYS A 112 -10.96 4.97 -10.06
C CYS A 112 -9.52 4.44 -10.19
N GLN A 113 -9.37 3.12 -10.04
CA GLN A 113 -8.10 2.39 -10.14
C GLN A 113 -8.14 1.40 -11.29
N SER A 114 -7.02 1.20 -11.95
CA SER A 114 -6.87 0.24 -13.06
C SER A 114 -6.63 -1.21 -12.59
N TYR A 115 -6.66 -1.45 -11.30
CA TYR A 115 -6.54 -2.77 -10.68
C TYR A 115 -7.41 -2.87 -9.44
N ARG A 116 -7.62 -4.11 -8.96
CA ARG A 116 -8.32 -4.41 -7.72
C ARG A 116 -7.48 -5.36 -6.87
N GLY A 117 -7.20 -4.96 -5.62
CA GLY A 117 -6.33 -5.71 -4.71
C GLY A 117 -7.09 -6.66 -3.79
N TYR A 118 -6.54 -7.84 -3.56
CA TYR A 118 -7.07 -8.85 -2.67
C TYR A 118 -5.99 -9.35 -1.72
N PHE A 119 -6.32 -9.52 -0.44
CA PHE A 119 -5.42 -10.13 0.53
C PHE A 119 -5.42 -11.66 0.42
N ASP A 120 -6.51 -12.27 -0.07
CA ASP A 120 -6.62 -13.70 -0.34
C ASP A 120 -6.50 -13.97 -1.85
N ILE A 121 -5.62 -14.91 -2.21
CA ILE A 121 -5.41 -15.31 -3.61
C ILE A 121 -6.66 -15.97 -4.21
N ALA A 122 -7.42 -16.73 -3.42
CA ALA A 122 -8.63 -17.39 -3.91
C ALA A 122 -9.71 -16.38 -4.34
N ASP A 123 -9.86 -15.29 -3.58
CA ASP A 123 -10.78 -14.20 -3.94
C ASP A 123 -10.31 -13.47 -5.22
N ALA A 124 -8.99 -13.28 -5.38
CA ALA A 124 -8.43 -12.70 -6.60
C ALA A 124 -8.63 -13.60 -7.82
N GLU A 125 -8.39 -14.90 -7.68
CA GLU A 125 -8.61 -15.91 -8.74
C GLU A 125 -10.07 -16.02 -9.13
N GLN A 126 -10.99 -15.93 -8.16
CA GLN A 126 -12.42 -15.91 -8.45
C GLN A 126 -12.77 -14.74 -9.36
N LEU A 127 -12.38 -13.51 -8.99
CA LEU A 127 -12.62 -12.34 -9.85
C LEU A 127 -11.95 -12.49 -11.21
N ALA A 128 -10.73 -13.00 -11.25
CA ALA A 128 -10.00 -13.21 -12.50
C ALA A 128 -10.74 -14.16 -13.44
N ASN A 129 -11.30 -15.25 -12.91
CA ASN A 129 -12.08 -16.22 -13.71
C ASN A 129 -13.39 -15.60 -14.19
N GLU A 130 -14.13 -14.89 -13.35
CA GLU A 130 -15.35 -14.17 -13.75
C GLU A 130 -15.08 -13.17 -14.89
N LEU A 131 -13.95 -12.46 -14.83
CA LEU A 131 -13.57 -11.51 -15.88
C LEU A 131 -13.18 -12.21 -17.17
N ARG A 132 -12.46 -13.35 -17.11
CA ARG A 132 -12.13 -14.15 -18.29
C ARG A 132 -13.36 -14.72 -18.97
N GLU A 133 -14.33 -15.22 -18.19
CA GLU A 133 -15.64 -15.70 -18.71
C GLU A 133 -16.42 -14.58 -19.41
N ASN A 134 -16.25 -13.33 -18.95
CA ASN A 134 -16.81 -12.13 -19.59
C ASN A 134 -15.96 -11.60 -20.76
N GLY A 135 -14.93 -12.31 -21.20
CA GLY A 135 -14.16 -12.01 -22.40
C GLY A 135 -13.06 -10.96 -22.19
N PHE A 136 -12.61 -10.71 -20.95
CA PHE A 136 -11.48 -9.83 -20.69
C PHE A 136 -10.14 -10.61 -20.72
N ASP A 137 -9.08 -9.96 -21.17
CA ASP A 137 -7.71 -10.37 -20.88
C ASP A 137 -7.39 -9.97 -19.44
N VAL A 138 -6.94 -10.92 -18.61
CA VAL A 138 -6.74 -10.74 -17.17
C VAL A 138 -5.31 -11.08 -16.76
N SER A 139 -4.70 -10.18 -16.00
CA SER A 139 -3.40 -10.37 -15.36
C SER A 139 -3.54 -10.37 -13.83
N LEU A 140 -2.81 -11.30 -13.19
CA LEU A 140 -2.58 -11.30 -11.75
C LEU A 140 -1.14 -10.88 -11.48
N SER A 141 -0.95 -9.94 -10.56
CA SER A 141 0.36 -9.53 -10.08
C SER A 141 0.41 -9.48 -8.56
N TYR A 142 1.60 -9.57 -7.99
CA TYR A 142 1.80 -9.66 -6.54
C TYR A 142 2.40 -8.37 -6.02
N ALA A 143 1.70 -7.70 -5.11
CA ALA A 143 2.19 -6.49 -4.47
C ALA A 143 3.06 -6.85 -3.26
N SER A 144 4.25 -6.30 -3.21
CA SER A 144 5.19 -6.46 -2.09
C SER A 144 5.22 -5.24 -1.15
N ALA A 145 4.54 -4.16 -1.51
CA ALA A 145 4.32 -3.00 -0.67
C ALA A 145 2.82 -2.75 -0.47
N TYR A 146 2.47 -2.10 0.62
CA TYR A 146 1.11 -1.73 0.96
C TYR A 146 1.10 -0.32 1.53
N SER A 147 0.26 0.53 0.99
CA SER A 147 0.07 1.89 1.47
C SER A 147 -1.41 2.26 1.42
N THR A 148 -1.86 3.00 2.41
CA THR A 148 -3.18 3.64 2.41
C THR A 148 -3.14 5.03 1.77
N LEU A 149 -2.12 5.34 0.98
CA LEU A 149 -1.88 6.66 0.35
C LEU A 149 -1.88 7.80 1.39
N GLY A 150 -1.41 7.50 2.61
CA GLY A 150 -1.37 8.44 3.72
C GLY A 150 -2.73 8.77 4.35
N TYR A 151 -3.84 8.19 3.89
CA TYR A 151 -5.15 8.44 4.48
C TYR A 151 -5.21 8.04 5.95
N LEU A 152 -4.52 6.97 6.35
CA LEU A 152 -4.46 6.49 7.73
C LEU A 152 -3.19 6.93 8.48
N ASN A 153 -2.26 7.64 7.83
CA ASN A 153 -1.02 8.14 8.44
C ASN A 153 -1.16 9.54 9.07
N LYS A 154 -2.37 10.05 9.22
CA LYS A 154 -2.63 11.39 9.74
C LYS A 154 -2.27 11.47 11.24
N SER A 155 -1.63 12.57 11.65
CA SER A 155 -1.18 12.79 13.03
C SER A 155 -2.32 12.83 14.08
N TRP A 156 -3.57 13.06 13.67
CA TRP A 156 -4.74 13.03 14.54
C TRP A 156 -5.39 11.65 14.68
N LEU A 157 -4.98 10.66 13.83
CA LEU A 157 -5.39 9.27 13.97
C LEU A 157 -4.42 8.53 14.91
N PRO A 158 -4.89 7.53 15.66
CA PRO A 158 -4.00 6.66 16.43
C PRO A 158 -2.96 5.98 15.53
N ASP A 159 -1.71 5.88 16.00
CA ASP A 159 -0.60 5.22 15.29
C ASP A 159 -0.92 3.79 14.90
N TYR A 160 -1.84 3.16 15.61
CA TYR A 160 -2.33 1.81 15.31
C TYR A 160 -2.81 1.67 13.86
N PHE A 161 -3.46 2.69 13.27
CA PHE A 161 -3.99 2.65 11.92
C PHE A 161 -2.97 2.97 10.82
N SER A 162 -1.79 3.46 11.17
CA SER A 162 -0.78 3.88 10.19
C SER A 162 -0.21 2.70 9.38
N ASP A 163 0.28 2.97 8.18
CA ASP A 163 0.89 1.99 7.30
C ASP A 163 2.19 1.43 7.91
N PRO A 164 2.34 0.09 8.01
CA PRO A 164 3.57 -0.55 8.46
C PRO A 164 4.58 -0.73 7.32
N VAL A 165 5.83 -0.97 7.69
CA VAL A 165 6.84 -1.58 6.82
C VAL A 165 6.61 -3.10 6.82
N LEU A 166 6.63 -3.72 5.66
CA LEU A 166 6.43 -5.16 5.49
C LEU A 166 7.77 -5.89 5.32
N SER A 167 7.85 -7.17 5.71
CA SER A 167 9.06 -7.99 5.54
C SER A 167 9.51 -8.04 4.07
N THR A 168 8.59 -8.19 3.14
CA THR A 168 8.85 -8.15 1.68
C THR A 168 9.54 -6.89 1.19
N PHE A 169 9.39 -5.80 1.93
CA PHE A 169 10.05 -4.54 1.65
C PHE A 169 11.51 -4.55 2.11
N LEU A 170 11.79 -5.18 3.27
CA LEU A 170 13.13 -5.28 3.85
C LEU A 170 14.05 -6.28 3.13
N GLU A 171 13.51 -7.27 2.43
CA GLU A 171 14.28 -8.24 1.65
C GLU A 171 15.00 -7.63 0.44
N ARG A 172 14.63 -6.41 0.07
CA ARG A 172 15.22 -5.69 -1.05
C ARG A 172 16.60 -5.12 -0.71
N SER A 173 17.35 -4.74 -1.75
CA SER A 173 18.59 -3.99 -1.56
C SER A 173 18.32 -2.65 -0.85
N ASP A 174 19.33 -2.13 -0.14
CA ASP A 174 19.20 -0.87 0.60
C ASP A 174 18.76 0.29 -0.31
N ARG A 175 19.30 0.35 -1.53
CA ARG A 175 18.89 1.37 -2.50
C ARG A 175 17.39 1.29 -2.86
N VAL A 176 16.87 0.09 -3.08
CA VAL A 176 15.45 -0.11 -3.40
C VAL A 176 14.58 0.19 -2.18
N LEU A 177 15.04 -0.16 -0.99
CA LEU A 177 14.35 0.16 0.26
C LEU A 177 14.24 1.67 0.48
N ILE A 178 15.34 2.41 0.31
CA ILE A 178 15.39 3.87 0.39
C ILE A 178 14.40 4.48 -0.62
N ALA A 179 14.52 4.07 -1.87
CA ALA A 179 13.72 4.56 -2.98
C ALA A 179 12.22 4.34 -2.72
N THR A 180 11.82 3.11 -2.40
CA THR A 180 10.40 2.80 -2.16
C THR A 180 9.84 3.56 -0.95
N LEU A 181 10.60 3.72 0.13
CA LEU A 181 10.12 4.47 1.29
C LEU A 181 9.87 5.95 0.96
N ILE A 182 10.78 6.58 0.22
CA ILE A 182 10.61 7.97 -0.25
C ILE A 182 9.40 8.08 -1.19
N HIS A 183 9.22 7.10 -2.11
CA HIS A 183 8.07 7.01 -3.01
C HIS A 183 6.74 7.01 -2.25
N GLU A 184 6.59 6.10 -1.31
CA GLU A 184 5.37 5.97 -0.50
C GLU A 184 5.11 7.22 0.37
N MET A 185 6.17 7.86 0.87
CA MET A 185 6.03 9.11 1.60
C MET A 185 5.63 10.28 0.67
N ALA A 186 6.06 10.28 -0.58
CA ALA A 186 5.69 11.30 -1.56
C ALA A 186 4.18 11.29 -1.88
N HIS A 187 3.55 10.11 -1.94
CA HIS A 187 2.09 10.00 -2.11
C HIS A 187 1.28 10.70 -1.01
N GLN A 188 1.87 10.96 0.16
CA GLN A 188 1.21 11.68 1.24
C GLN A 188 1.18 13.20 1.04
N VAL A 189 1.97 13.74 0.10
CA VAL A 189 2.05 15.19 -0.20
C VAL A 189 0.96 15.58 -1.19
N VAL A 190 0.89 14.88 -2.32
CA VAL A 190 -0.06 15.16 -3.41
C VAL A 190 -0.65 13.84 -3.88
N TYR A 191 -1.98 13.80 -3.92
CA TYR A 191 -2.73 12.70 -4.51
C TYR A 191 -3.95 13.25 -5.25
N ILE A 192 -4.04 12.98 -6.55
CA ILE A 192 -5.16 13.37 -7.41
C ILE A 192 -6.01 12.12 -7.66
N ALA A 193 -7.23 12.13 -7.12
CA ALA A 193 -8.14 11.00 -7.28
C ALA A 193 -8.47 10.77 -8.76
N GLY A 194 -8.27 9.52 -9.22
CA GLY A 194 -8.52 9.11 -10.60
C GLY A 194 -7.39 9.41 -11.60
N ASP A 195 -6.29 10.03 -11.18
CA ASP A 195 -5.11 10.25 -12.03
C ASP A 195 -3.89 9.47 -11.49
N THR A 196 -3.93 8.16 -11.66
CA THR A 196 -2.83 7.27 -11.26
C THR A 196 -1.54 7.64 -11.97
N SER A 197 -1.59 8.02 -13.25
CA SER A 197 -0.40 8.36 -14.03
C SER A 197 0.35 9.56 -13.43
N PHE A 198 -0.36 10.60 -13.05
CA PHE A 198 0.24 11.75 -12.37
C PHE A 198 0.80 11.36 -11.00
N ASN A 199 0.03 10.63 -10.19
CA ASN A 199 0.42 10.27 -8.83
C ASN A 199 1.72 9.45 -8.81
N GLU A 200 1.82 8.43 -9.68
CA GLU A 200 3.01 7.60 -9.81
C GLU A 200 4.21 8.38 -10.40
N SER A 201 3.98 9.26 -11.37
CA SER A 201 5.05 10.08 -11.96
C SER A 201 5.63 11.06 -10.94
N TYR A 202 4.78 11.69 -10.13
CA TYR A 202 5.21 12.57 -9.05
C TYR A 202 6.01 11.80 -8.00
N ALA A 203 5.49 10.67 -7.51
CA ALA A 203 6.18 9.86 -6.51
C ALA A 203 7.52 9.33 -7.03
N THR A 204 7.58 8.87 -8.29
CA THR A 204 8.80 8.40 -8.94
C THR A 204 9.85 9.52 -9.06
N PHE A 205 9.44 10.74 -9.40
CA PHE A 205 10.37 11.87 -9.44
C PHE A 205 10.98 12.16 -8.08
N VAL A 206 10.16 12.26 -7.04
CA VAL A 206 10.62 12.50 -5.65
C VAL A 206 11.50 11.36 -5.16
N GLU A 207 11.14 10.11 -5.47
CA GLU A 207 11.92 8.90 -5.19
C GLU A 207 13.33 9.01 -5.77
N GLN A 208 13.45 9.29 -7.07
CA GLN A 208 14.74 9.32 -7.78
C GLN A 208 15.65 10.40 -7.20
N GLU A 209 15.16 11.63 -7.10
CA GLU A 209 15.93 12.76 -6.59
C GLU A 209 16.28 12.58 -5.10
N GLY A 210 15.32 12.19 -4.28
CA GLY A 210 15.53 11.97 -2.85
C GLY A 210 16.51 10.84 -2.57
N THR A 211 16.43 9.73 -3.34
CA THR A 211 17.37 8.61 -3.21
C THR A 211 18.80 9.04 -3.55
N LEU A 212 19.00 9.79 -4.63
CA LEU A 212 20.33 10.29 -5.01
C LEU A 212 20.90 11.21 -3.92
N GLN A 213 20.09 12.11 -3.39
CA GLN A 213 20.50 13.02 -2.31
C GLN A 213 20.87 12.23 -1.04
N PHE A 214 20.03 11.29 -0.60
CA PHE A 214 20.30 10.48 0.60
C PHE A 214 21.60 9.69 0.45
N LEU A 215 21.79 8.99 -0.68
CA LEU A 215 23.00 8.19 -0.94
C LEU A 215 24.25 9.05 -1.00
N SER A 216 24.16 10.28 -1.50
CA SER A 216 25.29 11.23 -1.51
C SER A 216 25.71 11.66 -0.09
N LEU A 217 24.76 11.78 0.82
CA LEU A 217 25.04 12.15 2.22
C LEU A 217 25.69 11.02 3.01
N ILE A 218 25.30 9.78 2.78
CA ILE A 218 25.86 8.61 3.48
C ILE A 218 27.07 7.99 2.75
N HIS A 219 27.54 8.60 1.64
CA HIS A 219 28.70 8.15 0.88
C HIS A 219 28.64 6.70 0.38
N ILE A 220 27.46 6.26 -0.05
CA ILE A 220 27.24 4.96 -0.69
C ILE A 220 27.05 5.12 -2.19
#